data_9ebac347df5f22ea3fd31b91db723b94
#
_entry.id   9ebac347df5f22ea3fd31b91db723b94
#
_cell.length_a   1.000
_cell.length_b   1.000
_cell.length_c   1.000
_cell.angle_alpha   90.00
_cell.angle_beta   90.00
_cell.angle_gamma   90.00
#
_symmetry.space_group_name_H-M   'P 1'
#
loop_
_entity.id
_entity.type
_entity.pdbx_description
1 polymer ?
#
loop_
_entity_poly.entity_id
_entity_poly.type
_entity_poly.pdbx_seq_one_letter_code
_entity_poly.pdbx_strand_id
1 'polypeptide(L)'
;MSDFPDDAPIDRLELAEISRGDRAVERQMLAVFRRANDADMAAFKKALANRDAATVKRCAHRVKGAGRMVGARALTNICEKIEQAGHTGDWDAIAAQGAALVCELDRIYATFGTF
;
A
#
# COMPACT_ATOMS: atom_id res chain seq x y z
N MET A 1 -24.49 -0.85 -8.36
CA MET A 1 -23.59 0.33 -8.23
C MET A 1 -23.09 0.38 -6.81
N SER A 2 -21.79 0.38 -6.64
CA SER A 2 -21.17 0.46 -5.31
C SER A 2 -21.37 1.86 -4.75
N ASP A 3 -21.76 1.98 -3.48
CA ASP A 3 -21.85 3.27 -2.78
C ASP A 3 -20.46 3.88 -2.55
N PHE A 4 -19.40 3.13 -2.87
CA PHE A 4 -18.03 3.56 -2.75
C PHE A 4 -17.42 3.70 -4.12
N PRO A 5 -16.74 4.83 -4.41
CA PRO A 5 -15.94 4.92 -5.63
C PRO A 5 -14.89 3.81 -5.61
N ASP A 6 -14.73 3.10 -6.73
CA ASP A 6 -13.70 2.05 -6.86
C ASP A 6 -12.30 2.61 -6.67
N ASP A 7 -12.14 3.93 -6.75
CA ASP A 7 -10.88 4.63 -6.57
C ASP A 7 -10.68 5.19 -5.17
N ALA A 8 -11.57 4.89 -4.20
CA ALA A 8 -11.39 5.32 -2.82
C ALA A 8 -10.09 4.75 -2.25
N PRO A 9 -9.25 5.56 -1.58
CA PRO A 9 -7.96 5.09 -1.07
C PRO A 9 -8.10 3.95 -0.07
N ILE A 10 -9.11 4.01 0.78
CA ILE A 10 -9.40 3.02 1.83
C ILE A 10 -10.88 2.69 1.78
N ASP A 11 -11.22 1.41 1.96
CA ASP A 11 -12.60 0.98 2.15
C ASP A 11 -12.95 1.08 3.64
N ARG A 12 -13.70 2.13 3.98
CA ARG A 12 -14.08 2.39 5.38
C ARG A 12 -14.98 1.32 5.97
N LEU A 13 -15.77 0.64 5.15
CA LEU A 13 -16.61 -0.46 5.63
C LEU A 13 -15.77 -1.65 6.04
N GLU A 14 -14.79 -2.04 5.22
CA GLU A 14 -13.88 -3.12 5.57
C GLU A 14 -13.09 -2.79 6.85
N LEU A 15 -12.61 -1.57 6.96
CA LEU A 15 -11.92 -1.12 8.16
C LEU A 15 -12.83 -1.16 9.40
N ALA A 16 -14.07 -0.72 9.26
CA ALA A 16 -15.05 -0.73 10.33
C ALA A 16 -15.41 -2.15 10.79
N GLU A 17 -15.43 -3.13 9.88
CA GLU A 17 -15.64 -4.53 10.24
C GLU A 17 -14.54 -5.05 11.17
N ILE A 18 -13.29 -4.73 10.87
CA ILE A 18 -12.14 -5.18 11.66
C ILE A 18 -12.11 -4.46 13.01
N SER A 19 -12.36 -3.16 13.03
CA SER A 19 -12.34 -2.32 14.24
C SER A 19 -13.61 -2.43 15.07
N ARG A 20 -14.65 -3.06 14.51
CA ARG A 20 -16.02 -3.08 15.08
C ARG A 20 -16.57 -1.67 15.31
N GLY A 21 -16.23 -0.74 14.41
CA GLY A 21 -16.67 0.64 14.48
C GLY A 21 -15.96 1.51 15.52
N ASP A 22 -14.92 0.97 16.17
CA ASP A 22 -14.15 1.73 17.16
C ASP A 22 -13.16 2.64 16.46
N ARG A 23 -13.40 3.95 16.47
CA ARG A 23 -12.55 4.93 15.80
C ARG A 23 -11.15 5.03 16.40
N ALA A 24 -10.99 4.82 17.70
CA ALA A 24 -9.67 4.81 18.32
C ALA A 24 -8.83 3.64 17.81
N VAL A 25 -9.45 2.47 17.67
CA VAL A 25 -8.81 1.29 17.08
C VAL A 25 -8.43 1.57 15.61
N GLU A 26 -9.33 2.17 14.84
CA GLU A 26 -9.05 2.53 13.44
C GLU A 26 -7.84 3.45 13.32
N ARG A 27 -7.76 4.49 14.15
CA ARG A 27 -6.60 5.39 14.16
C ARG A 27 -5.30 4.67 14.51
N GLN A 28 -5.35 3.73 15.47
CA GLN A 28 -4.18 2.91 15.82
C GLN A 28 -3.76 2.01 14.65
N MET A 29 -4.72 1.37 13.99
CA MET A 29 -4.45 0.53 12.83
C MET A 29 -3.78 1.32 11.71
N LEU A 30 -4.28 2.54 11.44
CA LEU A 30 -3.72 3.39 10.40
C LEU A 30 -2.32 3.90 10.77
N ALA A 31 -2.06 4.19 12.05
CA ALA A 31 -0.72 4.57 12.50
C ALA A 31 0.28 3.43 12.34
N VAL A 32 -0.10 2.21 12.68
CA VAL A 32 0.74 1.02 12.48
C VAL A 32 0.99 0.77 11.00
N PHE A 33 -0.06 0.88 10.18
CA PHE A 33 0.02 0.77 8.73
C PHE A 33 1.06 1.74 8.16
N ARG A 34 1.00 3.01 8.57
CA ARG A 34 1.93 4.02 8.08
C ARG A 34 3.38 3.73 8.47
N ARG A 35 3.62 3.36 9.74
CA ARG A 35 4.98 3.03 10.20
C ARG A 35 5.57 1.84 9.45
N ALA A 36 4.78 0.79 9.26
CA ALA A 36 5.22 -0.40 8.53
C ALA A 36 5.56 -0.05 7.08
N ASN A 37 4.71 0.73 6.42
CA ASN A 37 4.95 1.16 5.04
C ASN A 37 6.16 2.06 4.92
N ASP A 38 6.39 2.97 5.86
CA ASP A 38 7.56 3.85 5.83
C ASP A 38 8.85 3.02 5.84
N ALA A 39 8.93 1.99 6.68
CA ALA A 39 10.08 1.09 6.73
C ALA A 39 10.24 0.30 5.42
N ASP A 40 9.14 -0.26 4.91
CA ASP A 40 9.17 -1.03 3.66
C ASP A 40 9.49 -0.16 2.45
N MET A 41 9.03 1.08 2.42
CA MET A 41 9.34 2.01 1.33
C MET A 41 10.80 2.47 1.35
N ALA A 42 11.40 2.63 2.52
CA ALA A 42 12.83 2.91 2.63
C ALA A 42 13.65 1.76 2.04
N ALA A 43 13.30 0.52 2.40
CA ALA A 43 13.95 -0.67 1.86
C ALA A 43 13.70 -0.82 0.34
N PHE A 44 12.49 -0.51 -0.12
CA PHE A 44 12.13 -0.56 -1.54
C PHE A 44 12.99 0.41 -2.38
N LYS A 45 13.13 1.65 -1.94
CA LYS A 45 13.95 2.65 -2.64
C LYS A 45 15.39 2.23 -2.77
N LYS A 46 15.96 1.66 -1.71
CA LYS A 46 17.32 1.14 -1.71
C LYS A 46 17.46 -0.04 -2.66
N ALA A 47 16.51 -0.97 -2.62
CA ALA A 47 16.49 -2.14 -3.49
C ALA A 47 16.35 -1.75 -4.96
N LEU A 48 15.52 -0.74 -5.26
CA LEU A 48 15.38 -0.22 -6.62
C LEU A 48 16.71 0.35 -7.13
N ALA A 49 17.40 1.14 -6.31
CA ALA A 49 18.70 1.72 -6.67
C ALA A 49 19.76 0.64 -6.92
N ASN A 50 19.72 -0.45 -6.18
CA ASN A 50 20.67 -1.57 -6.27
C ASN A 50 20.22 -2.67 -7.23
N ARG A 51 19.06 -2.53 -7.86
CA ARG A 51 18.44 -3.55 -8.72
C ARG A 51 18.33 -4.91 -8.03
N ASP A 52 17.91 -4.89 -6.76
CA ASP A 52 17.67 -6.08 -5.95
C ASP A 52 16.21 -6.52 -6.10
N ALA A 53 15.95 -7.36 -7.09
CA ALA A 53 14.58 -7.80 -7.41
C ALA A 53 13.93 -8.57 -6.27
N ALA A 54 14.68 -9.38 -5.53
CA ALA A 54 14.14 -10.16 -4.41
C ALA A 54 13.60 -9.25 -3.32
N THR A 55 14.33 -8.21 -2.96
CA THR A 55 13.92 -7.25 -1.94
C THR A 55 12.75 -6.39 -2.43
N VAL A 56 12.78 -5.96 -3.70
CA VAL A 56 11.65 -5.22 -4.31
C VAL A 56 10.35 -6.02 -4.18
N LYS A 57 10.37 -7.30 -4.55
CA LYS A 57 9.19 -8.17 -4.48
C LYS A 57 8.72 -8.35 -3.04
N ARG A 58 9.65 -8.55 -2.11
CA ARG A 58 9.32 -8.72 -0.70
C ARG A 58 8.67 -7.47 -0.10
N CYS A 59 9.22 -6.29 -0.38
CA CYS A 59 8.63 -5.03 0.08
C CYS A 59 7.23 -4.82 -0.48
N ALA A 60 7.04 -5.05 -1.78
CA ALA A 60 5.73 -4.93 -2.41
C ALA A 60 4.72 -5.91 -1.81
N HIS A 61 5.14 -7.13 -1.54
CA HIS A 61 4.28 -8.14 -0.91
C HIS A 61 3.83 -7.72 0.49
N ARG A 62 4.74 -7.16 1.29
CA ARG A 62 4.44 -6.69 2.65
C ARG A 62 3.48 -5.50 2.63
N VAL A 63 3.73 -4.52 1.76
CA VAL A 63 2.84 -3.37 1.60
C VAL A 63 1.46 -3.82 1.13
N LYS A 64 1.40 -4.80 0.21
CA LYS A 64 0.14 -5.39 -0.24
C LYS A 64 -0.65 -6.00 0.91
N GLY A 65 0.01 -6.78 1.76
CA GLY A 65 -0.62 -7.38 2.93
C GLY A 65 -1.20 -6.35 3.88
N ALA A 66 -0.44 -5.30 4.17
CA ALA A 66 -0.90 -4.18 4.99
C ALA A 66 -2.10 -3.46 4.34
N GLY A 67 -2.02 -3.25 3.03
CA GLY A 67 -3.11 -2.60 2.27
C GLY A 67 -4.42 -3.37 2.32
N ARG A 68 -4.36 -4.70 2.27
CA ARG A 68 -5.56 -5.54 2.40
C ARG A 68 -6.27 -5.35 3.73
N MET A 69 -5.52 -5.11 4.80
CA MET A 69 -6.11 -4.93 6.13
C MET A 69 -6.90 -3.63 6.25
N VAL A 70 -6.60 -2.63 5.45
CA VAL A 70 -7.30 -1.34 5.47
C VAL A 70 -8.19 -1.13 4.24
N GLY A 71 -8.36 -2.14 3.41
CA GLY A 71 -9.21 -2.05 2.22
C GLY A 71 -8.65 -1.12 1.15
N ALA A 72 -7.33 -1.04 1.01
CA ALA A 72 -6.66 -0.17 0.02
C ALA A 72 -6.45 -0.93 -1.29
N ARG A 73 -7.50 -1.03 -2.12
CA ARG A 73 -7.49 -1.84 -3.35
C ARG A 73 -6.54 -1.32 -4.42
N ALA A 74 -6.51 -0.03 -4.64
CA ALA A 74 -5.59 0.56 -5.62
C ALA A 74 -4.14 0.30 -5.24
N LEU A 75 -3.83 0.41 -3.94
CA LEU A 75 -2.50 0.10 -3.41
C LEU A 75 -2.13 -1.36 -3.66
N THR A 76 -3.02 -2.29 -3.35
CA THR A 76 -2.76 -3.73 -3.55
C THR A 76 -2.55 -4.07 -5.01
N ASN A 77 -3.30 -3.45 -5.92
CA ASN A 77 -3.13 -3.64 -7.36
C ASN A 77 -1.77 -3.16 -7.86
N ILE A 78 -1.31 -2.01 -7.37
CA ILE A 78 0.03 -1.49 -7.70
C ILE A 78 1.10 -2.46 -7.21
N CYS A 79 0.98 -2.96 -5.98
CA CYS A 79 1.93 -3.92 -5.41
C CYS A 79 2.00 -5.21 -6.23
N GLU A 80 0.86 -5.72 -6.69
CA GLU A 80 0.83 -6.91 -7.55
C GLU A 80 1.58 -6.69 -8.86
N LYS A 81 1.42 -5.52 -9.47
CA LYS A 81 2.17 -5.16 -10.68
C LYS A 81 3.68 -5.10 -10.43
N ILE A 82 4.10 -4.60 -9.27
CA ILE A 82 5.50 -4.58 -8.88
C ILE A 82 6.03 -6.01 -8.71
N GLU A 83 5.27 -6.89 -8.05
CA GLU A 83 5.67 -8.29 -7.87
C GLU A 83 5.85 -8.98 -9.23
N GLN A 84 4.93 -8.79 -10.15
CA GLN A 84 5.02 -9.35 -11.50
C GLN A 84 6.22 -8.82 -12.27
N ALA A 85 6.45 -7.51 -12.24
CA ALA A 85 7.60 -6.89 -12.88
C ALA A 85 8.92 -7.36 -12.25
N GLY A 86 8.91 -7.61 -10.95
CA GLY A 86 10.08 -8.17 -10.24
C GLY A 86 10.42 -9.58 -10.70
N HIS A 87 9.42 -10.40 -11.04
CA HIS A 87 9.66 -11.74 -11.58
C HIS A 87 10.32 -11.72 -12.95
N THR A 88 9.98 -10.73 -13.77
CA THR A 88 10.53 -10.62 -15.14
C THR A 88 11.77 -9.74 -15.22
N GLY A 89 12.13 -9.06 -14.14
CA GLY A 89 13.26 -8.12 -14.14
C GLY A 89 13.01 -6.87 -14.95
N ASP A 90 11.75 -6.45 -15.10
CA ASP A 90 11.38 -5.25 -15.84
C ASP A 90 11.55 -4.02 -14.95
N TRP A 91 12.77 -3.47 -14.94
CA TRP A 91 13.09 -2.35 -14.04
C TRP A 91 12.40 -1.05 -14.41
N ASP A 92 12.09 -0.83 -15.68
CA ASP A 92 11.31 0.35 -16.09
C ASP A 92 9.89 0.28 -15.51
N ALA A 93 9.27 -0.90 -15.57
CA ALA A 93 7.95 -1.12 -14.97
C ALA A 93 8.00 -1.00 -13.46
N ILE A 94 9.03 -1.54 -12.81
CA ILE A 94 9.20 -1.43 -11.36
C ILE A 94 9.32 0.04 -10.94
N ALA A 95 10.12 0.83 -11.65
CA ALA A 95 10.29 2.25 -11.36
C ALA A 95 8.98 3.02 -11.53
N ALA A 96 8.25 2.78 -12.62
CA ALA A 96 6.98 3.44 -12.89
C ALA A 96 5.92 3.09 -11.84
N GLN A 97 5.80 1.82 -11.49
CA GLN A 97 4.86 1.38 -10.46
C GLN A 97 5.30 1.82 -9.07
N GLY A 98 6.60 1.92 -8.82
CA GLY A 98 7.13 2.47 -7.57
C GLY A 98 6.73 3.93 -7.36
N ALA A 99 6.77 4.74 -8.41
CA ALA A 99 6.28 6.11 -8.36
C ALA A 99 4.77 6.15 -8.08
N ALA A 100 4.01 5.28 -8.73
CA ALA A 100 2.56 5.15 -8.48
C ALA A 100 2.28 4.73 -7.02
N LEU A 101 3.12 3.86 -6.46
CA LEU A 101 3.00 3.41 -5.08
C LEU A 101 3.18 4.56 -4.10
N VAL A 102 4.18 5.41 -4.30
CA VAL A 102 4.40 6.59 -3.47
C VAL A 102 3.19 7.53 -3.53
N CYS A 103 2.69 7.82 -4.73
CA CYS A 103 1.52 8.67 -4.91
C CYS A 103 0.28 8.10 -4.22
N GLU A 104 0.07 6.79 -4.32
CA GLU A 104 -1.09 6.14 -3.68
C GLU A 104 -0.99 6.15 -2.16
N LEU A 105 0.20 5.92 -1.60
CA LEU A 105 0.42 6.02 -0.16
C LEU A 105 0.14 7.44 0.34
N ASP A 106 0.62 8.47 -0.37
CA ASP A 106 0.34 9.86 -0.01
C ASP A 106 -1.15 10.15 -0.03
N ARG A 107 -1.87 9.62 -1.03
CA ARG A 107 -3.31 9.76 -1.15
C ARG A 107 -4.04 9.11 0.04
N ILE A 108 -3.59 7.93 0.45
CA ILE A 108 -4.13 7.22 1.62
C ILE A 108 -3.88 8.03 2.89
N TYR A 109 -2.64 8.48 3.11
CA TYR A 109 -2.28 9.22 4.32
C TYR A 109 -3.04 10.55 4.43
N ALA A 110 -3.38 11.17 3.32
CA ALA A 110 -4.17 12.39 3.31
C ALA A 110 -5.59 12.18 3.90
N THR A 111 -6.08 10.93 3.93
CA THR A 111 -7.40 10.62 4.52
C THR A 111 -7.38 10.45 6.03
N PHE A 112 -6.20 10.31 6.64
CA PHE A 112 -6.09 9.93 8.06
C PHE A 112 -6.73 10.94 9.01
N GLY A 113 -6.69 12.21 8.68
CA GLY A 113 -7.32 13.25 9.49
C GLY A 113 -8.85 13.18 9.54
N THR A 114 -9.47 12.33 8.71
CA THR A 114 -10.93 12.16 8.67
C THR A 114 -11.44 11.01 9.53
N PHE A 115 -10.55 10.33 10.21
CA PHE A 115 -10.89 9.20 11.11
C PHE A 115 -11.01 9.58 12.58
#